data_d8428d0203b7873f6d3dbec795cac357
#
_entry.id   d8428d0203b7873f6d3dbec795cac357
#
_cell.length_a   1.000
_cell.length_b   1.000
_cell.length_c   1.000
_cell.angle_alpha   90.00
_cell.angle_beta   90.00
_cell.angle_gamma   90.00
#
_symmetry.space_group_name_H-M   'P 1'
#
loop_
_entity.id
_entity.type
_entity.pdbx_description
1 polymer ?
#
loop_
_entity_poly.entity_id
_entity_poly.type
_entity_poly.pdbx_seq_one_letter_code
_entity_poly.pdbx_strand_id
1 'polypeptide(L)' 'MSDGLSKCIDKLEEEFGELKEALNAKNNEVHEAADLIYHLLVALEAADVKFEDVLSELEKRKSQSGMEEKKNRK' A
#
# COMPACT_ATOMS: atom_id res chain seq x y z
N MET A 1 13.33 -7.14 -16.57
CA MET A 1 12.72 -7.46 -15.50
C MET A 1 13.25 -6.85 -14.28
N SER A 2 14.48 -7.07 -13.86
CA SER A 2 14.92 -6.49 -12.66
C SER A 2 14.95 -4.98 -12.79
N ASP A 3 15.24 -4.46 -13.94
CA ASP A 3 15.23 -3.03 -14.12
C ASP A 3 13.84 -2.50 -13.94
N GLY A 4 12.85 -3.18 -14.46
CA GLY A 4 11.48 -2.76 -14.33
C GLY A 4 11.04 -2.75 -12.89
N LEU A 5 11.40 -3.78 -12.13
CA LEU A 5 11.02 -3.84 -10.75
C LEU A 5 11.73 -2.76 -9.96
N SER A 6 12.98 -2.52 -10.26
CA SER A 6 13.72 -1.52 -9.57
C SER A 6 13.10 -0.14 -9.74
N LYS A 7 12.64 0.17 -10.94
CA LYS A 7 11.99 1.43 -11.17
C LYS A 7 10.67 1.52 -10.45
N CYS A 8 9.96 0.42 -10.36
CA CYS A 8 8.71 0.40 -9.64
C CYS A 8 8.93 0.66 -8.17
N ILE A 9 9.99 0.11 -7.62
CA ILE A 9 10.31 0.32 -6.22
C ILE A 9 10.66 1.77 -5.96
N ASP A 10 11.44 2.37 -6.88
CA ASP A 10 11.80 3.76 -6.74
C ASP A 10 10.55 4.63 -6.76
N LYS A 11 9.63 4.30 -7.64
CA LYS A 11 8.42 5.07 -7.73
C LYS A 11 7.57 4.92 -6.48
N LEU A 12 7.55 3.73 -5.91
CA LEU A 12 6.82 3.51 -4.69
C LEU A 12 7.36 4.38 -3.56
N GLU A 13 8.67 4.49 -3.47
CA GLU A 13 9.28 5.32 -2.45
C GLU A 13 8.87 6.76 -2.63
N GLU A 14 8.86 7.21 -3.86
CA GLU A 14 8.51 8.56 -4.15
C GLU A 14 7.07 8.84 -3.78
N GLU A 15 6.16 7.93 -4.17
CA GLU A 15 4.75 8.13 -3.88
C GLU A 15 4.47 8.03 -2.38
N PHE A 16 5.20 7.20 -1.68
CA PHE A 16 5.02 7.09 -0.26
C PHE A 16 5.40 8.40 0.43
N GLY A 17 6.46 9.03 -0.04
CA GLY A 17 6.85 10.32 0.51
C GLY A 17 5.79 11.38 0.27
N GLU A 18 5.18 11.35 -0.90
CA GLU A 18 4.14 12.31 -1.22
C GLU A 18 2.92 12.09 -0.36
N LEU A 19 2.58 10.83 -0.11
CA LEU A 19 1.44 10.55 0.75
C LEU A 19 1.72 11.01 2.18
N LYS A 20 2.94 10.80 2.63
CA LYS A 20 3.30 11.24 3.97
C LYS A 20 3.09 12.74 4.09
N GLU A 21 3.51 13.49 3.11
CA GLU A 21 3.35 14.91 3.15
C GLU A 21 1.89 15.30 3.09
N ALA A 22 1.11 14.60 2.28
CA ALA A 22 -0.30 14.89 2.18
C ALA A 22 -1.01 14.64 3.49
N LEU A 23 -0.64 13.57 4.18
CA LEU A 23 -1.26 13.26 5.46
C LEU A 23 -0.90 14.31 6.50
N ASN A 24 0.32 14.76 6.49
CA ASN A 24 0.74 15.78 7.43
C ASN A 24 0.06 17.11 7.14
N ALA A 25 -0.10 17.44 5.89
CA ALA A 25 -0.72 18.69 5.52
C ALA A 25 -2.22 18.62 5.51
N LYS A 26 -2.77 17.42 5.59
CA LYS A 26 -4.20 17.17 5.54
C LYS A 26 -4.77 17.70 4.24
N ASN A 27 -4.09 17.39 3.16
CA ASN A 27 -4.46 17.87 1.86
C ASN A 27 -4.10 16.85 0.81
N ASN A 28 -4.95 16.60 -0.16
CA ASN A 28 -4.69 15.67 -1.25
C ASN A 28 -4.48 14.24 -0.80
N GLU A 29 -4.92 13.86 0.36
CA GLU A 29 -4.66 12.52 0.87
C GLU A 29 -5.22 11.44 -0.03
N VAL A 30 -6.44 11.64 -0.53
CA VAL A 30 -7.07 10.62 -1.34
C VAL A 30 -6.31 10.44 -2.64
N HIS A 31 -5.92 11.55 -3.25
CA HIS A 31 -5.18 11.47 -4.51
C HIS A 31 -3.84 10.78 -4.32
N GLU A 32 -3.11 11.14 -3.27
CA GLU A 32 -1.80 10.56 -3.06
C GLU A 32 -1.89 9.11 -2.62
N ALA A 33 -2.93 8.78 -1.87
CA ALA A 33 -3.12 7.40 -1.47
C ALA A 33 -3.45 6.54 -2.69
N ALA A 34 -4.27 7.07 -3.59
CA ALA A 34 -4.60 6.32 -4.79
C ALA A 34 -3.37 6.12 -5.67
N ASP A 35 -2.52 7.15 -5.76
CA ASP A 35 -1.30 7.01 -6.53
C ASP A 35 -0.40 5.95 -5.93
N LEU A 36 -0.27 5.93 -4.63
CA LEU A 36 0.58 4.94 -3.99
C LEU A 36 0.05 3.54 -4.24
N ILE A 37 -1.26 3.35 -4.11
CA ILE A 37 -1.83 2.04 -4.33
C ILE A 37 -1.64 1.62 -5.78
N TYR A 38 -1.82 2.56 -6.71
CA TYR A 38 -1.63 2.24 -8.11
C TYR A 38 -0.22 1.74 -8.36
N HIS A 39 0.78 2.46 -7.85
CA HIS A 39 2.17 2.06 -8.07
C HIS A 39 2.51 0.79 -7.30
N LEU A 40 1.83 0.56 -6.18
CA LEU A 40 2.03 -0.67 -5.46
C LEU A 40 1.54 -1.85 -6.29
N LEU A 41 0.39 -1.71 -6.94
CA LEU A 41 -0.13 -2.78 -7.78
C LEU A 41 0.80 -3.06 -8.94
N VAL A 42 1.34 -1.99 -9.53
CA VAL A 42 2.27 -2.16 -10.64
C VAL A 42 3.53 -2.89 -10.18
N ALA A 43 4.04 -2.53 -9.01
CA ALA A 43 5.23 -3.17 -8.50
C ALA A 43 4.99 -4.64 -8.18
N LEU A 44 3.82 -4.95 -7.63
CA LEU A 44 3.52 -6.34 -7.34
C LEU A 44 3.44 -7.15 -8.61
N GLU A 45 2.86 -6.58 -9.65
CA GLU A 45 2.78 -7.27 -10.90
C GLU A 45 4.18 -7.48 -11.48
N ALA A 46 5.06 -6.50 -11.38
CA ALA A 46 6.40 -6.64 -11.87
C ALA A 46 7.16 -7.71 -11.11
N ALA A 47 6.81 -7.91 -9.84
CA ALA A 47 7.46 -8.93 -9.03
C ALA A 47 6.77 -10.27 -9.11
N ASP A 48 5.74 -10.36 -9.94
CA ASP A 48 5.01 -11.61 -10.13
C ASP A 48 4.31 -12.04 -8.85
N VAL A 49 3.80 -11.09 -8.11
CA VAL A 49 3.06 -11.36 -6.88
C VAL A 49 1.59 -11.06 -7.14
N LYS A 50 0.72 -11.98 -6.77
CA LYS A 50 -0.69 -11.79 -7.02
C LYS A 50 -1.33 -10.96 -5.93
N PHE A 51 -2.12 -9.98 -6.34
CA PHE A 51 -2.75 -9.11 -5.38
C PHE A 51 -3.72 -9.88 -4.49
N GLU A 52 -4.31 -10.94 -5.02
CA GLU A 52 -5.19 -11.77 -4.22
C GLU A 52 -4.48 -12.37 -3.04
N ASP A 53 -3.21 -12.70 -3.20
CA ASP A 53 -2.46 -13.26 -2.08
C ASP A 53 -2.25 -12.20 -1.01
N VAL A 54 -2.05 -10.95 -1.42
CA VAL A 54 -1.90 -9.87 -0.47
C VAL A 54 -3.20 -9.66 0.28
N LEU A 55 -4.32 -9.72 -0.43
CA LEU A 55 -5.61 -9.56 0.22
C LEU A 55 -5.88 -10.68 1.20
N SER A 56 -5.49 -11.90 0.85
CA SER A 56 -5.67 -13.01 1.76
C SER A 56 -4.89 -12.82 3.04
N GLU A 57 -3.69 -12.30 2.91
CA GLU A 57 -2.88 -12.05 4.09
C GLU A 57 -3.52 -10.98 4.97
N LEU A 58 -4.09 -9.95 4.35
CA LEU A 58 -4.76 -8.92 5.11
C LEU A 58 -5.98 -9.45 5.82
N GLU A 59 -6.70 -10.34 5.15
CA GLU A 59 -7.85 -10.95 5.77
C GLU A 59 -7.47 -11.74 7.00
N LYS A 60 -6.38 -12.46 6.91
CA LYS A 60 -5.89 -13.22 8.02
C LYS A 60 -5.59 -12.31 9.20
N ARG A 61 -4.89 -11.22 8.95
CA ARG A 61 -4.54 -10.32 10.01
C ARG A 61 -5.76 -9.67 10.62
N LYS A 62 -6.73 -9.35 9.76
CA LYS A 62 -7.91 -8.75 10.23
C LYS A 62 -8.67 -9.66 11.17
N SER A 63 -8.78 -10.92 10.84
CA SER A 63 -9.53 -11.82 11.68
C SER A 63 -8.79 -12.07 12.99
N GLN A 64 -7.50 -12.00 13.00
CA GLN A 64 -6.79 -12.23 14.22
C GLN A 64 -6.67 -11.02 15.09
N SER A 65 -6.02 -9.99 14.61
CA SER A 65 -5.80 -8.87 15.45
C SER A 65 -6.91 -7.87 15.35
N GLY A 66 -7.66 -7.91 14.30
CA GLY A 66 -8.74 -6.99 14.15
C GLY A 66 -9.73 -7.06 15.24
N MET A 67 -9.95 -8.25 15.75
CA MET A 67 -10.89 -8.40 16.79
C MET A 67 -10.50 -7.67 18.01
N GLU A 68 -9.27 -7.77 18.37
CA GLU A 68 -8.82 -7.07 19.50
C GLU A 68 -8.85 -5.60 19.31
N GLU A 69 -8.48 -5.17 18.14
CA GLU A 69 -8.50 -3.79 17.90
C GLU A 69 -9.84 -3.20 17.89
N LYS A 70 -10.79 -3.92 17.41
CA LYS A 70 -12.10 -3.48 17.41
C LYS A 70 -12.58 -3.17 18.76
N LYS A 71 -12.27 -3.98 19.68
CA LYS A 71 -12.66 -3.76 21.00
C LYS A 71 -12.12 -2.46 21.50
N ASN A 72 -10.91 -2.18 21.17
CA ASN A 72 -10.32 -0.99 21.62
C ASN A 72 -10.83 0.20 20.94
N ARG A 73 -10.97 0.10 19.70
CA ARG A 73 -11.32 1.20 18.94
C ARG A 73 -12.64 1.59 18.98
N LYS A 74 -13.26 0.97 19.23
CA LYS A 74 -14.48 1.37 19.10
C LYS A 74 -14.92 1.12 19.13
#